data_fd89252cac4a3b18465f71b4158c5e69
#
_entry.id   fd89252cac4a3b18465f71b4158c5e69
#
_cell.length_a   1.000
_cell.length_b   1.000
_cell.length_c   1.000
_cell.angle_alpha   90.00
_cell.angle_beta   90.00
_cell.angle_gamma   90.00
#
_symmetry.space_group_name_H-M   'P 1'
#
loop_
_entity.id
_entity.type
_entity.pdbx_description
1 polymer ?
#
loop_
_entity_poly.entity_id
_entity_poly.type
_entity_poly.pdbx_seq_one_letter_code
_entity_poly.pdbx_strand_id
1 'polypeptide(L)'
;DLHYGVEAEMLRDGVWIPNRATPRTEKVLKLLKQTKSKRLILLGDIKHQVPHNSKQQRTDIDQFFTATTRIAKVEVIPGNHDGGLKEQAPSDVIFHESSGCVIGNVGMIHGHAWPSQEVMNSEILVMGHGHPALSFRDRLDKLHSEPCWLRVPLLESDRYDKIPEQLIVLPAFGELAGRTMNREPLRGFGPLFRNNLADIAKARVETLEGLDFGELENLIDLRL
;
A
#
# COMPACT_ATOMS: atom_id res chain seq x y z
N ASP A 1 2.54 -0.63 2.96
CA ASP A 1 2.55 0.80 3.35
C ASP A 1 2.33 0.95 4.86
N LEU A 2 3.32 0.50 5.66
CA LEU A 2 3.31 0.62 7.12
C LEU A 2 3.84 1.99 7.59
N HIS A 3 4.82 2.53 6.89
CA HIS A 3 5.44 3.83 7.13
C HIS A 3 5.88 4.05 8.59
N TYR A 4 6.62 3.09 9.16
CA TYR A 4 7.25 3.31 10.47
C TYR A 4 8.16 4.53 10.42
N GLY A 5 7.97 5.45 11.37
CA GLY A 5 8.74 6.70 11.47
C GLY A 5 8.08 7.92 10.83
N VAL A 6 6.86 7.81 10.29
CA VAL A 6 6.10 8.95 9.75
C VAL A 6 5.86 10.02 10.82
N GLU A 7 5.68 9.63 12.07
CA GLU A 7 5.48 10.52 13.20
C GLU A 7 6.66 11.49 13.42
N ALA A 8 7.89 11.04 13.13
CA ALA A 8 9.09 11.86 13.24
C ALA A 8 9.18 12.92 12.12
N GLU A 9 8.61 12.66 10.95
CA GLU A 9 8.48 13.66 9.88
C GLU A 9 7.44 14.71 10.25
N MET A 10 6.27 14.29 10.70
CA MET A 10 5.22 15.19 11.14
C MET A 10 5.69 16.11 12.28
N LEU A 11 6.50 15.58 13.20
CA LEU A 11 7.10 16.41 14.27
C LEU A 11 8.05 17.48 13.70
N ARG A 12 8.83 17.18 12.67
CA ARG A 12 9.67 18.18 11.98
C ARG A 12 8.86 19.26 11.31
N ASP A 13 7.66 18.91 10.82
CA ASP A 13 6.71 19.84 10.24
C ASP A 13 5.86 20.57 11.28
N GLY A 14 6.20 20.42 12.57
CA GLY A 14 5.54 21.10 13.69
C GLY A 14 4.27 20.40 14.21
N VAL A 15 3.95 19.20 13.72
CA VAL A 15 2.78 18.43 14.16
C VAL A 15 3.22 17.28 15.07
N TRP A 16 2.93 17.39 16.35
CA TRP A 16 3.23 16.31 17.31
C TRP A 16 2.14 15.25 17.29
N ILE A 17 2.54 14.00 17.05
CA ILE A 17 1.69 12.82 17.11
C ILE A 17 2.39 11.75 17.97
N PRO A 18 1.67 11.04 18.85
CA PRO A 18 2.24 9.91 19.59
C PRO A 18 2.74 8.82 18.62
N ASN A 19 3.83 8.13 18.99
CA ASN A 19 4.33 7.01 18.21
C ASN A 19 3.25 5.91 18.08
N ARG A 20 2.90 5.55 16.84
CA ARG A 20 1.88 4.57 16.48
C ARG A 20 2.45 3.20 16.10
N ALA A 21 3.76 3.00 16.23
CA ALA A 21 4.44 1.77 15.82
C ALA A 21 3.90 0.53 16.55
N THR A 22 3.75 0.60 17.88
CA THR A 22 3.23 -0.52 18.67
C THR A 22 1.79 -0.87 18.29
N PRO A 23 0.81 0.04 18.29
CA PRO A 23 -0.56 -0.25 17.83
C PRO A 23 -0.61 -0.81 16.41
N ARG A 24 0.21 -0.30 15.49
CA ARG A 24 0.30 -0.79 14.10
C ARG A 24 0.81 -2.23 14.04
N THR A 25 1.86 -2.55 14.78
CA THR A 25 2.37 -3.91 14.93
C THR A 25 1.32 -4.85 15.52
N GLU A 26 0.64 -4.45 16.60
CA GLU A 26 -0.42 -5.24 17.24
C GLU A 26 -1.58 -5.53 16.30
N LYS A 27 -1.97 -4.55 15.45
CA LYS A 27 -3.00 -4.73 14.41
C LYS A 27 -2.61 -5.84 13.42
N VAL A 28 -1.34 -5.86 12.95
CA VAL A 28 -0.84 -6.94 12.07
C VAL A 28 -0.88 -8.29 12.78
N LEU A 29 -0.38 -8.37 14.02
CA LEU A 29 -0.38 -9.61 14.80
C LEU A 29 -1.80 -10.12 15.08
N LYS A 30 -2.74 -9.23 15.35
CA LYS A 30 -4.17 -9.56 15.53
C LYS A 30 -4.75 -10.17 14.25
N LEU A 31 -4.49 -9.56 13.08
CA LEU A 31 -4.96 -10.07 11.79
C LEU A 31 -4.36 -11.45 11.48
N LEU A 32 -3.06 -11.65 11.68
CA LEU A 32 -2.42 -12.95 11.50
C LEU A 32 -3.05 -14.04 12.37
N LYS A 33 -3.37 -13.71 13.64
CA LYS A 33 -4.05 -14.63 14.55
C LYS A 33 -5.49 -14.93 14.12
N GLN A 34 -6.26 -13.91 13.74
CA GLN A 34 -7.66 -14.04 13.32
C GLN A 34 -7.80 -14.87 12.04
N THR A 35 -6.93 -14.63 11.06
CA THR A 35 -6.92 -15.37 9.79
C THR A 35 -6.21 -16.72 9.87
N LYS A 36 -5.52 -16.99 10.99
CA LYS A 36 -4.63 -18.16 11.18
C LYS A 36 -3.56 -18.27 10.09
N SER A 37 -3.22 -17.15 9.46
CA SER A 37 -2.24 -17.10 8.37
C SER A 37 -0.84 -17.42 8.89
N LYS A 38 -0.10 -18.24 8.14
CA LYS A 38 1.30 -18.59 8.38
C LYS A 38 2.27 -17.87 7.43
N ARG A 39 1.74 -16.97 6.62
CA ARG A 39 2.49 -16.17 5.65
C ARG A 39 2.03 -14.72 5.72
N LEU A 40 2.99 -13.80 5.80
CA LEU A 40 2.78 -12.35 5.76
C LEU A 40 3.56 -11.80 4.59
N ILE A 41 2.87 -11.13 3.66
CA ILE A 41 3.49 -10.46 2.53
C ILE A 41 3.34 -8.97 2.73
N LEU A 42 4.46 -8.26 2.71
CA LEU A 42 4.54 -6.82 2.85
C LEU A 42 4.79 -6.20 1.48
N LEU A 43 3.84 -5.41 1.00
CA LEU A 43 3.92 -4.75 -0.31
C LEU A 43 4.62 -3.39 -0.19
N GLY A 44 5.79 -3.37 0.44
CA GLY A 44 6.67 -2.21 0.50
C GLY A 44 6.25 -1.10 1.46
N ASP A 45 7.08 -0.07 1.47
CA ASP A 45 6.98 1.12 2.31
C ASP A 45 6.77 0.78 3.80
N ILE A 46 7.59 -0.17 4.28
CA ILE A 46 7.69 -0.51 5.71
C ILE A 46 8.30 0.68 6.46
N LYS A 47 9.33 1.28 5.89
CA LYS A 47 9.95 2.51 6.38
C LYS A 47 9.22 3.73 5.85
N HIS A 48 9.34 4.86 6.56
CA HIS A 48 8.89 6.15 6.04
C HIS A 48 10.06 7.03 5.60
N GLN A 49 11.12 7.15 6.40
CA GLN A 49 12.23 8.06 6.13
C GLN A 49 13.34 7.43 5.29
N VAL A 50 13.79 8.16 4.25
CA VAL A 50 14.94 7.83 3.39
C VAL A 50 15.71 9.12 3.12
N PRO A 51 17.07 9.12 3.17
CA PRO A 51 17.97 8.03 3.50
C PRO A 51 18.22 7.84 5.00
N HIS A 52 17.78 8.79 5.85
CA HIS A 52 18.10 8.80 7.27
C HIS A 52 17.04 8.07 8.09
N ASN A 53 17.42 6.94 8.69
CA ASN A 53 16.59 6.27 9.68
C ASN A 53 16.79 6.93 11.05
N SER A 54 15.72 7.40 11.68
CA SER A 54 15.80 7.74 13.09
C SER A 54 16.08 6.48 13.93
N LYS A 55 16.72 6.65 15.09
CA LYS A 55 16.95 5.52 16.02
C LYS A 55 15.61 4.85 16.40
N GLN A 56 14.57 5.67 16.59
CA GLN A 56 13.23 5.17 16.93
C GLN A 56 12.66 4.31 15.80
N GLN A 57 12.68 4.80 14.56
CA GLN A 57 12.19 4.04 13.39
C GLN A 57 12.90 2.69 13.26
N ARG A 58 14.22 2.66 13.46
CA ARG A 58 14.99 1.40 13.43
C ARG A 58 14.49 0.44 14.50
N THR A 59 14.36 0.91 15.74
CA THR A 59 13.88 0.08 16.86
C THR A 59 12.47 -0.46 16.61
N ASP A 60 11.57 0.37 16.10
CA ASP A 60 10.18 0.00 15.80
C ASP A 60 10.11 -1.11 14.72
N ILE A 61 10.93 -1.00 13.68
CA ILE A 61 11.03 -2.01 12.61
C ILE A 61 11.63 -3.32 13.13
N ASP A 62 12.68 -3.26 13.96
CA ASP A 62 13.28 -4.45 14.56
C ASP A 62 12.27 -5.21 15.45
N GLN A 63 11.48 -4.46 16.22
CA GLN A 63 10.40 -5.03 17.05
C GLN A 63 9.30 -5.65 16.18
N PHE A 64 8.91 -4.99 15.10
CA PHE A 64 7.92 -5.50 14.14
C PHE A 64 8.35 -6.83 13.53
N PHE A 65 9.56 -6.90 12.96
CA PHE A 65 10.07 -8.13 12.38
C PHE A 65 10.22 -9.23 13.43
N THR A 66 10.79 -8.91 14.60
CA THR A 66 10.94 -9.89 15.69
C THR A 66 9.59 -10.48 16.11
N ALA A 67 8.53 -9.68 16.15
CA ALA A 67 7.22 -10.15 16.54
C ALA A 67 6.53 -10.99 15.45
N THR A 68 6.66 -10.58 14.17
CA THR A 68 5.97 -11.23 13.06
C THR A 68 6.63 -12.52 12.60
N THR A 69 7.97 -12.58 12.56
CA THR A 69 8.71 -13.81 12.15
C THR A 69 8.51 -14.97 13.13
N ARG A 70 8.17 -14.71 14.41
CA ARG A 70 7.83 -15.75 15.38
C ARG A 70 6.56 -16.53 15.04
N ILE A 71 5.66 -15.96 14.25
CA ILE A 71 4.32 -16.55 14.04
C ILE A 71 4.00 -16.80 12.57
N ALA A 72 4.69 -16.15 11.65
CA ALA A 72 4.47 -16.27 10.22
C ALA A 72 5.80 -16.17 9.44
N LYS A 73 5.85 -16.79 8.27
CA LYS A 73 6.87 -16.54 7.25
C LYS A 73 6.65 -15.14 6.69
N VAL A 74 7.66 -14.27 6.79
CA VAL A 74 7.57 -12.88 6.33
C VAL A 74 8.29 -12.72 5.00
N GLU A 75 7.60 -12.13 4.04
CA GLU A 75 8.12 -11.82 2.70
C GLU A 75 7.88 -10.35 2.39
N VAL A 76 8.85 -9.70 1.76
CA VAL A 76 8.84 -8.27 1.45
C VAL A 76 9.05 -8.08 -0.04
N ILE A 77 8.16 -7.32 -0.68
CA ILE A 77 8.39 -6.70 -1.98
C ILE A 77 8.73 -5.24 -1.66
N PRO A 78 9.98 -4.80 -1.85
CA PRO A 78 10.42 -3.50 -1.34
C PRO A 78 9.71 -2.34 -2.03
N GLY A 79 9.36 -1.32 -1.26
CA GLY A 79 8.86 -0.03 -1.74
C GLY A 79 9.99 0.97 -2.00
N ASN A 80 9.62 2.17 -2.45
CA ASN A 80 10.60 3.23 -2.72
C ASN A 80 11.19 3.84 -1.43
N HIS A 81 10.55 3.64 -0.28
CA HIS A 81 11.07 4.05 1.03
C HIS A 81 11.94 2.98 1.72
N ASP A 82 12.04 1.76 1.18
CA ASP A 82 12.67 0.63 1.86
C ASP A 82 14.19 0.47 1.61
N GLY A 83 14.85 1.50 1.06
CA GLY A 83 16.31 1.46 0.88
C GLY A 83 17.04 1.11 2.18
N GLY A 84 17.91 0.07 2.17
CA GLY A 84 18.65 -0.43 3.34
C GLY A 84 17.81 -1.22 4.35
N LEU A 85 16.56 -1.58 4.03
CA LEU A 85 15.70 -2.39 4.90
C LEU A 85 16.18 -3.84 4.98
N LYS A 86 16.69 -4.38 3.88
CA LYS A 86 17.17 -5.77 3.79
C LYS A 86 18.34 -6.04 4.76
N GLU A 87 19.22 -5.06 4.92
CA GLU A 87 20.37 -5.13 5.83
C GLU A 87 19.95 -5.03 7.30
N GLN A 88 18.77 -4.47 7.58
CA GLN A 88 18.21 -4.35 8.93
C GLN A 88 17.35 -5.56 9.31
N ALA A 89 16.68 -6.17 8.34
CA ALA A 89 15.74 -7.25 8.59
C ALA A 89 16.44 -8.55 9.04
N PRO A 90 15.79 -9.41 9.85
CA PRO A 90 16.26 -10.75 10.17
C PRO A 90 16.52 -11.59 8.91
N SER A 91 17.48 -12.50 8.98
CA SER A 91 17.92 -13.32 7.83
C SER A 91 16.86 -14.30 7.29
N ASP A 92 15.83 -14.59 8.07
CA ASP A 92 14.69 -15.43 7.69
C ASP A 92 13.57 -14.68 6.95
N VAL A 93 13.69 -13.34 6.84
CA VAL A 93 12.79 -12.53 6.01
C VAL A 93 13.20 -12.65 4.54
N ILE A 94 12.25 -12.99 3.69
CA ILE A 94 12.48 -13.14 2.25
C ILE A 94 12.22 -11.79 1.56
N PHE A 95 13.21 -11.32 0.80
CA PHE A 95 13.06 -10.13 -0.05
C PHE A 95 12.93 -10.55 -1.51
N HIS A 96 11.85 -10.10 -2.13
CA HIS A 96 11.63 -10.18 -3.57
C HIS A 96 12.20 -8.94 -4.29
N GLU A 97 12.23 -8.98 -5.61
CA GLU A 97 12.57 -7.81 -6.42
C GLU A 97 11.44 -6.77 -6.38
N SER A 98 11.77 -5.50 -6.60
CA SER A 98 10.76 -4.42 -6.67
C SER A 98 9.81 -4.55 -7.86
N SER A 99 10.17 -5.35 -8.88
CA SER A 99 9.30 -5.75 -9.99
C SER A 99 8.20 -6.75 -9.60
N GLY A 100 8.18 -7.21 -8.34
CA GLY A 100 7.14 -8.03 -7.75
C GLY A 100 7.42 -9.52 -7.72
N CYS A 101 6.41 -10.27 -7.29
CA CYS A 101 6.40 -11.73 -7.30
C CYS A 101 4.99 -12.27 -7.57
N VAL A 102 4.91 -13.56 -7.89
CA VAL A 102 3.63 -14.27 -8.11
C VAL A 102 3.42 -15.28 -6.99
N ILE A 103 2.21 -15.32 -6.44
CA ILE A 103 1.79 -16.29 -5.42
C ILE A 103 0.47 -16.91 -5.87
N GLY A 104 0.51 -18.17 -6.26
CA GLY A 104 -0.63 -18.82 -6.92
C GLY A 104 -0.95 -18.13 -8.25
N ASN A 105 -2.15 -17.56 -8.36
CA ASN A 105 -2.61 -16.80 -9.53
C ASN A 105 -2.58 -15.27 -9.33
N VAL A 106 -1.99 -14.80 -8.22
CA VAL A 106 -1.94 -13.38 -7.86
C VAL A 106 -0.54 -12.82 -8.04
N GLY A 107 -0.39 -11.83 -8.91
CA GLY A 107 0.78 -10.98 -9.01
C GLY A 107 0.76 -9.91 -7.92
N MET A 108 1.90 -9.64 -7.31
CA MET A 108 2.03 -8.69 -6.21
C MET A 108 3.19 -7.74 -6.46
N ILE A 109 2.95 -6.45 -6.31
CA ILE A 109 3.96 -5.38 -6.43
C ILE A 109 3.77 -4.34 -5.33
N HIS A 110 4.80 -3.57 -5.05
CA HIS A 110 4.56 -2.32 -4.32
C HIS A 110 3.85 -1.29 -5.21
N GLY A 111 4.34 -1.02 -6.42
CA GLY A 111 3.69 -0.13 -7.39
C GLY A 111 4.57 1.02 -7.90
N HIS A 112 5.69 1.35 -7.24
CA HIS A 112 6.60 2.42 -7.68
C HIS A 112 7.48 2.02 -8.89
N ALA A 113 7.70 0.73 -9.09
CA ALA A 113 8.49 0.15 -10.18
C ALA A 113 7.60 -0.58 -11.20
N TRP A 114 8.14 -0.82 -12.40
CA TRP A 114 7.47 -1.63 -13.39
C TRP A 114 7.36 -3.10 -12.94
N PRO A 115 6.17 -3.72 -13.03
CA PRO A 115 6.04 -5.15 -12.80
C PRO A 115 6.82 -5.97 -13.83
N SER A 116 7.28 -7.16 -13.44
CA SER A 116 7.87 -8.12 -14.38
C SER A 116 6.81 -8.71 -15.30
N GLN A 117 7.23 -9.29 -16.46
CA GLN A 117 6.32 -10.03 -17.35
C GLN A 117 5.62 -11.18 -16.62
N GLU A 118 6.33 -11.89 -15.73
CA GLU A 118 5.76 -12.96 -14.93
C GLU A 118 4.61 -12.47 -14.05
N VAL A 119 4.79 -11.34 -13.38
CA VAL A 119 3.76 -10.71 -12.55
C VAL A 119 2.56 -10.29 -13.37
N MET A 120 2.79 -9.73 -14.56
CA MET A 120 1.70 -9.31 -15.47
C MET A 120 0.98 -10.50 -16.13
N ASN A 121 1.55 -11.70 -16.12
CA ASN A 121 0.88 -12.93 -16.61
C ASN A 121 -0.11 -13.53 -15.59
N SER A 122 -0.16 -13.01 -14.36
CA SER A 122 -1.11 -13.45 -13.32
C SER A 122 -2.56 -13.11 -13.70
N GLU A 123 -3.53 -13.70 -12.99
CA GLU A 123 -4.96 -13.39 -13.19
C GLU A 123 -5.34 -12.06 -12.53
N ILE A 124 -4.80 -11.81 -11.33
CA ILE A 124 -5.07 -10.61 -10.54
C ILE A 124 -3.73 -9.97 -10.17
N LEU A 125 -3.65 -8.66 -10.28
CA LEU A 125 -2.52 -7.86 -9.79
C LEU A 125 -2.94 -7.10 -8.52
N VAL A 126 -2.13 -7.19 -7.47
CA VAL A 126 -2.32 -6.45 -6.22
C VAL A 126 -1.15 -5.50 -6.00
N MET A 127 -1.44 -4.25 -5.67
CA MET A 127 -0.42 -3.24 -5.39
C MET A 127 -0.74 -2.34 -4.18
N GLY A 128 0.29 -1.80 -3.56
CA GLY A 128 0.25 -0.74 -2.56
C GLY A 128 0.54 0.64 -3.16
N HIS A 129 1.42 1.41 -2.53
CA HIS A 129 2.00 2.68 -2.98
C HIS A 129 1.02 3.85 -3.21
N GLY A 130 -0.16 3.56 -3.73
CA GLY A 130 -1.13 4.59 -4.10
C GLY A 130 -1.82 5.25 -2.90
N HIS A 131 -1.95 4.54 -1.79
CA HIS A 131 -2.65 4.96 -0.57
C HIS A 131 -4.04 5.54 -0.83
N PRO A 132 -4.91 4.89 -1.61
CA PRO A 132 -6.18 5.48 -2.01
C PRO A 132 -7.07 5.79 -0.81
N ALA A 133 -7.63 7.01 -0.84
CA ALA A 133 -8.63 7.47 0.09
C ALA A 133 -9.72 8.26 -0.66
N LEU A 134 -10.97 8.07 -0.27
CA LEU A 134 -12.11 8.80 -0.81
C LEU A 134 -12.42 10.00 0.09
N SER A 135 -12.51 11.20 -0.49
CA SER A 135 -12.97 12.39 0.22
C SER A 135 -14.44 12.66 -0.08
N PHE A 136 -15.17 13.01 0.96
CA PHE A 136 -16.54 13.46 0.84
C PHE A 136 -16.88 14.55 1.87
N ARG A 137 -17.95 15.31 1.62
CA ARG A 137 -18.48 16.28 2.57
C ARG A 137 -19.77 15.75 3.18
N ASP A 138 -19.88 15.86 4.49
CA ASP A 138 -21.12 15.55 5.21
C ASP A 138 -22.16 16.69 5.10
N ARG A 139 -23.32 16.49 5.69
CA ARG A 139 -24.42 17.47 5.69
C ARG A 139 -24.09 18.80 6.34
N LEU A 140 -23.00 18.85 7.13
CA LEU A 140 -22.49 20.08 7.77
C LEU A 140 -21.33 20.70 6.97
N ASP A 141 -21.12 20.25 5.72
CA ASP A 141 -20.04 20.65 4.82
C ASP A 141 -18.62 20.34 5.36
N LYS A 142 -18.51 19.45 6.36
CA LYS A 142 -17.23 19.01 6.89
C LYS A 142 -16.61 17.98 5.97
N LEU A 143 -15.32 18.16 5.63
CA LEU A 143 -14.56 17.24 4.81
C LEU A 143 -14.13 16.01 5.64
N HIS A 144 -14.42 14.84 5.10
CA HIS A 144 -13.95 13.54 5.58
C HIS A 144 -13.07 12.90 4.53
N SER A 145 -12.19 11.99 4.95
CA SER A 145 -11.36 11.18 4.07
C SER A 145 -11.25 9.78 4.66
N GLU A 146 -11.66 8.79 3.88
CA GLU A 146 -11.69 7.39 4.31
C GLU A 146 -10.81 6.55 3.38
N PRO A 147 -9.95 5.67 3.91
CA PRO A 147 -9.17 4.75 3.09
C PRO A 147 -10.11 3.82 2.31
N CYS A 148 -9.74 3.54 1.08
CA CYS A 148 -10.55 2.72 0.19
C CYS A 148 -9.71 1.77 -0.66
N TRP A 149 -10.33 0.71 -1.15
CA TRP A 149 -9.80 -0.17 -2.17
C TRP A 149 -10.15 0.39 -3.54
N LEU A 150 -9.27 0.18 -4.52
CA LEU A 150 -9.62 0.43 -5.92
C LEU A 150 -9.52 -0.89 -6.70
N ARG A 151 -10.54 -1.16 -7.50
CA ARG A 151 -10.54 -2.19 -8.53
C ARG A 151 -10.42 -1.50 -9.87
N VAL A 152 -9.26 -1.61 -10.50
CA VAL A 152 -8.90 -0.81 -11.67
C VAL A 152 -8.82 -1.73 -12.89
N PRO A 153 -9.53 -1.44 -13.98
CA PRO A 153 -9.30 -2.11 -15.25
C PRO A 153 -7.90 -1.80 -15.78
N LEU A 154 -7.25 -2.83 -16.31
CA LEU A 154 -5.98 -2.67 -17.03
C LEU A 154 -6.25 -2.58 -18.54
N LEU A 155 -5.44 -1.80 -19.23
CA LEU A 155 -5.50 -1.59 -20.67
C LEU A 155 -4.36 -2.31 -21.36
N GLU A 156 -4.62 -2.88 -22.53
CA GLU A 156 -3.60 -3.50 -23.37
C GLU A 156 -2.46 -2.53 -23.68
N SER A 157 -1.27 -3.06 -23.81
CA SER A 157 -0.06 -2.29 -24.06
C SER A 157 0.98 -3.16 -24.75
N ASP A 158 1.72 -2.60 -25.69
CA ASP A 158 2.84 -3.26 -26.38
C ASP A 158 4.00 -3.66 -25.43
N ARG A 159 3.92 -3.24 -24.15
CA ARG A 159 4.93 -3.56 -23.16
C ARG A 159 4.81 -4.99 -22.63
N TYR A 160 3.60 -5.56 -22.59
CA TYR A 160 3.32 -6.87 -21.99
C TYR A 160 2.50 -7.75 -22.93
N ASP A 161 2.92 -9.00 -23.09
CA ASP A 161 2.23 -9.99 -23.92
C ASP A 161 0.86 -10.38 -23.36
N LYS A 162 0.73 -10.28 -22.02
CA LYS A 162 -0.49 -10.56 -21.28
C LYS A 162 -0.60 -9.58 -20.12
N ILE A 163 -1.82 -9.24 -19.77
CA ILE A 163 -2.16 -8.40 -18.61
C ILE A 163 -3.13 -9.14 -17.70
N PRO A 164 -3.12 -8.84 -16.37
CA PRO A 164 -4.13 -9.35 -15.44
C PRO A 164 -5.54 -8.85 -15.79
N GLU A 165 -6.53 -9.63 -15.41
CA GLU A 165 -7.95 -9.25 -15.58
C GLU A 165 -8.30 -8.01 -14.75
N GLN A 166 -7.64 -7.83 -13.60
CA GLN A 166 -7.92 -6.76 -12.66
C GLN A 166 -6.67 -6.35 -11.88
N LEU A 167 -6.53 -5.03 -11.66
CA LEU A 167 -5.61 -4.46 -10.68
C LEU A 167 -6.41 -4.08 -9.42
N ILE A 168 -5.93 -4.53 -8.24
CA ILE A 168 -6.44 -4.13 -6.94
C ILE A 168 -5.39 -3.24 -6.26
N VAL A 169 -5.73 -1.98 -5.98
CA VAL A 169 -4.87 -1.07 -5.23
C VAL A 169 -5.32 -1.05 -3.77
N LEU A 170 -4.39 -1.39 -2.88
CA LEU A 170 -4.63 -1.43 -1.44
C LEU A 170 -4.56 -0.03 -0.83
N PRO A 171 -5.42 0.30 0.13
CA PRO A 171 -5.18 1.45 1.00
C PRO A 171 -3.92 1.24 1.84
N ALA A 172 -3.31 2.33 2.29
CA ALA A 172 -2.20 2.24 3.24
C ALA A 172 -2.66 1.54 4.53
N PHE A 173 -1.81 0.68 5.06
CA PHE A 173 -2.04 0.06 6.37
C PHE A 173 -1.75 1.05 7.51
N GLY A 174 -0.81 1.96 7.30
CA GLY A 174 -0.48 3.03 8.21
C GLY A 174 -1.57 4.09 8.27
N GLU A 175 -2.00 4.45 9.47
CA GLU A 175 -3.15 5.34 9.74
C GLU A 175 -2.91 6.81 9.31
N LEU A 176 -1.64 7.20 9.13
CA LEU A 176 -1.24 8.56 8.79
C LEU A 176 -0.88 8.73 7.31
N ALA A 177 -1.06 7.68 6.51
CA ALA A 177 -0.86 7.70 5.09
C ALA A 177 -2.22 7.62 4.38
N GLY A 178 -2.45 8.52 3.45
CA GLY A 178 -3.68 8.52 2.66
C GLY A 178 -3.60 9.62 1.60
N ARG A 179 -4.02 9.29 0.37
CA ARG A 179 -4.10 10.25 -0.74
C ARG A 179 -5.52 10.34 -1.25
N THR A 180 -6.07 11.52 -1.20
CA THR A 180 -7.43 11.79 -1.65
C THR A 180 -7.53 11.69 -3.16
N MET A 181 -8.25 10.67 -3.65
CA MET A 181 -8.32 10.29 -5.06
C MET A 181 -9.15 11.22 -5.92
N ASN A 182 -10.26 11.69 -5.40
CA ASN A 182 -11.24 12.48 -6.15
C ASN A 182 -10.94 13.99 -6.18
N ARG A 183 -9.76 14.42 -5.66
CA ARG A 183 -9.35 15.83 -5.60
C ARG A 183 -7.96 16.11 -6.14
N GLU A 184 -7.11 15.09 -6.23
CA GLU A 184 -5.71 15.24 -6.64
C GLU A 184 -5.37 14.41 -7.89
N PRO A 185 -4.47 14.90 -8.76
CA PRO A 185 -4.01 14.11 -9.90
C PRO A 185 -3.30 12.83 -9.47
N LEU A 186 -3.70 11.70 -10.04
CA LEU A 186 -3.22 10.36 -9.68
C LEU A 186 -1.81 10.02 -10.21
N ARG A 187 -1.05 11.01 -10.63
CA ARG A 187 0.31 10.84 -11.18
C ARG A 187 1.29 10.14 -10.23
N GLY A 188 1.00 10.15 -8.93
CA GLY A 188 1.81 9.49 -7.90
C GLY A 188 1.64 7.97 -7.77
N PHE A 189 0.73 7.36 -8.52
CA PHE A 189 0.42 5.92 -8.43
C PHE A 189 1.39 5.00 -9.18
N GLY A 190 2.54 5.49 -9.62
CA GLY A 190 3.56 4.70 -10.26
C GLY A 190 3.41 4.53 -11.77
N PRO A 191 4.23 3.67 -12.39
CA PRO A 191 4.37 3.60 -13.83
C PRO A 191 3.11 3.11 -14.56
N LEU A 192 2.33 2.20 -14.00
CA LEU A 192 1.11 1.70 -14.64
C LEU A 192 0.11 2.83 -14.91
N PHE A 193 -0.06 3.73 -13.94
CA PHE A 193 -0.97 4.88 -14.07
C PHE A 193 -0.37 6.01 -14.91
N ARG A 194 0.92 6.31 -14.72
CA ARG A 194 1.59 7.38 -15.48
C ARG A 194 1.67 7.11 -16.98
N ASN A 195 1.62 5.84 -17.37
CA ASN A 195 1.69 5.42 -18.77
C ASN A 195 0.36 4.86 -19.30
N ASN A 196 -0.75 5.16 -18.62
CA ASN A 196 -2.11 4.83 -19.03
C ASN A 196 -2.36 3.32 -19.25
N LEU A 197 -1.67 2.44 -18.50
CA LEU A 197 -1.97 1.01 -18.48
C LEU A 197 -3.09 0.66 -17.48
N ALA A 198 -3.42 1.58 -16.59
CA ALA A 198 -4.50 1.45 -15.63
C ALA A 198 -5.53 2.56 -15.86
N ASP A 199 -6.77 2.19 -16.13
CA ASP A 199 -7.88 3.13 -16.34
C ASP A 199 -8.46 3.57 -14.99
N ILE A 200 -7.90 4.63 -14.46
CA ILE A 200 -8.27 5.13 -13.14
C ILE A 200 -9.68 5.75 -13.12
N ALA A 201 -10.16 6.33 -14.23
CA ALA A 201 -11.49 6.90 -14.31
C ALA A 201 -12.57 5.83 -14.07
N LYS A 202 -12.32 4.62 -14.58
CA LYS A 202 -13.17 3.45 -14.42
C LYS A 202 -12.87 2.61 -13.18
N ALA A 203 -11.97 3.06 -12.32
CA ALA A 203 -11.68 2.38 -11.06
C ALA A 203 -12.93 2.38 -10.17
N ARG A 204 -13.36 1.21 -9.71
CA ARG A 204 -14.41 1.09 -8.69
C ARG A 204 -13.83 1.32 -7.31
N VAL A 205 -14.51 2.13 -6.53
CA VAL A 205 -14.11 2.53 -5.18
C VAL A 205 -14.93 1.77 -4.15
N GLU A 206 -14.25 1.06 -3.26
CA GLU A 206 -14.87 0.27 -2.19
C GLU A 206 -14.24 0.63 -0.84
N THR A 207 -15.05 0.95 0.17
CA THR A 207 -14.54 1.22 1.53
C THR A 207 -14.06 -0.06 2.23
N LEU A 208 -13.38 0.10 3.37
CA LEU A 208 -12.93 -1.04 4.18
C LEU A 208 -14.09 -1.86 4.74
N GLU A 209 -15.28 -1.26 4.88
CA GLU A 209 -16.51 -1.92 5.32
C GLU A 209 -17.26 -2.63 4.19
N GLY A 210 -16.76 -2.55 2.94
CA GLY A 210 -17.34 -3.20 1.77
C GLY A 210 -18.44 -2.39 1.09
N LEU A 211 -18.56 -1.08 1.33
CA LEU A 211 -19.48 -0.22 0.60
C LEU A 211 -18.88 0.15 -0.77
N ASP A 212 -19.58 -0.20 -1.83
CA ASP A 212 -19.21 0.13 -3.21
C ASP A 212 -19.80 1.49 -3.60
N PHE A 213 -18.91 2.44 -3.92
CA PHE A 213 -19.30 3.78 -4.37
C PHE A 213 -19.36 3.91 -5.90
N GLY A 214 -19.08 2.85 -6.64
CA GLY A 214 -19.05 2.88 -8.09
C GLY A 214 -17.75 3.44 -8.67
N GLU A 215 -17.81 3.96 -9.89
CA GLU A 215 -16.64 4.42 -10.63
C GLU A 215 -16.14 5.79 -10.13
N LEU A 216 -14.82 5.95 -10.02
CA LEU A 216 -14.18 7.14 -9.48
C LEU A 216 -14.53 8.42 -10.25
N GLU A 217 -14.70 8.34 -11.57
CA GLU A 217 -15.10 9.50 -12.39
C GLU A 217 -16.43 10.14 -11.96
N ASN A 218 -17.31 9.36 -11.33
CA ASN A 218 -18.62 9.81 -10.84
C ASN A 218 -18.57 10.36 -9.39
N LEU A 219 -17.41 10.31 -8.73
CA LEU A 219 -17.25 10.67 -7.32
C LEU A 219 -16.56 12.03 -7.11
N ILE A 220 -16.38 12.82 -8.17
CA ILE A 220 -15.87 14.18 -8.08
C ILE A 220 -16.91 15.02 -7.32
N ASP A 221 -16.45 15.72 -6.25
CA ASP A 221 -17.32 16.53 -5.37
C ASP A 221 -18.43 15.74 -4.64
N LEU A 222 -18.14 14.50 -4.24
CA LEU A 222 -19.06 13.66 -3.49
C LEU A 222 -19.54 14.35 -2.20
N ARG A 223 -20.87 14.41 -2.03
CA ARG A 223 -21.57 14.88 -0.83
C ARG A 223 -22.51 13.78 -0.32
N LEU A 224 -22.44 13.49 0.99
CA LEU A 224 -23.23 12.47 1.68
C LEU A 224 -24.15 13.08 2.74
#